data_dc0ab3bf3b2f170c6410522d6d4d8611
#
_entry.id   dc0ab3bf3b2f170c6410522d6d4d8611
#
_cell.length_a   1.000
_cell.length_b   1.000
_cell.length_c   1.000
_cell.angle_alpha   90.00
_cell.angle_beta   90.00
_cell.angle_gamma   90.00
#
_symmetry.space_group_name_H-M   'P 1'
#
loop_
_entity.id
_entity.type
_entity.pdbx_description
1 polymer ?
#
loop_
_entity_poly.entity_id
_entity_poly.type
_entity_poly.pdbx_seq_one_letter_code
_entity_poly.pdbx_strand_id
1 'polypeptide(L)'
;MPPLLQPGAAAPDFSLQDQSGVTLGLTQLRGRPVVLAFYPADWSPVCGDQMALYNEVLPLLTDLGAQMIGVSVDSHWCHAAFAENRRLRFRLLADFEPKGAVARLFGAYRDEDGTSERALFVIDSAGVIRWSYLSPIDINPGADGILAALESLPQEKRSA
;
A
#
# COMPACT_ATOMS: atom_id res chain seq x y z
N MET A 1 -19.72 7.03 -0.63
CA MET A 1 -18.43 6.56 -0.17
C MET A 1 -17.61 7.72 0.37
N PRO A 2 -16.88 7.56 1.47
CA PRO A 2 -16.04 8.64 1.97
C PRO A 2 -14.96 9.01 0.94
N PRO A 3 -14.54 10.28 0.88
CA PRO A 3 -13.46 10.67 -0.01
C PRO A 3 -12.12 10.08 0.46
N LEU A 4 -11.15 10.07 -0.46
CA LEU A 4 -9.79 9.62 -0.15
C LEU A 4 -9.25 10.39 1.06
N LEU A 5 -8.67 9.68 2.02
CA LEU A 5 -8.07 10.32 3.18
C LEU A 5 -6.93 11.23 2.76
N GLN A 6 -6.83 12.36 3.44
CA GLN A 6 -5.91 13.42 3.09
C GLN A 6 -4.75 13.53 4.11
N PRO A 7 -3.64 14.17 3.73
CA PRO A 7 -2.54 14.44 4.65
C PRO A 7 -3.02 15.12 5.94
N GLY A 8 -2.47 14.70 7.07
CA GLY A 8 -2.85 15.16 8.40
C GLY A 8 -3.81 14.23 9.12
N ALA A 9 -4.50 13.35 8.40
CA ALA A 9 -5.40 12.38 9.01
C ALA A 9 -4.60 11.24 9.65
N ALA A 10 -5.07 10.75 10.79
CA ALA A 10 -4.54 9.49 11.34
C ALA A 10 -4.93 8.34 10.43
N ALA A 11 -3.98 7.49 10.06
CA ALA A 11 -4.27 6.32 9.27
C ALA A 11 -5.12 5.34 10.11
N PRO A 12 -6.30 4.90 9.60
CA PRO A 12 -7.11 3.92 10.32
C PRO A 12 -6.32 2.64 10.56
N ASP A 13 -6.44 2.07 11.75
CA ASP A 13 -5.84 0.77 12.02
C ASP A 13 -6.62 -0.33 11.33
N PHE A 14 -5.92 -1.38 10.95
CA PHE A 14 -6.51 -2.56 10.34
C PHE A 14 -5.66 -3.78 10.62
N SER A 15 -6.22 -4.95 10.36
CA SER A 15 -5.51 -6.22 10.51
C SER A 15 -5.90 -7.12 9.33
N LEU A 16 -4.95 -7.49 8.50
CA LEU A 16 -5.17 -8.29 7.29
C LEU A 16 -4.08 -9.36 7.18
N GLN A 17 -4.41 -10.45 6.46
CA GLN A 17 -3.42 -11.49 6.17
C GLN A 17 -2.53 -11.08 5.01
N ASP A 18 -1.24 -11.38 5.12
CA ASP A 18 -0.31 -11.24 4.00
C ASP A 18 -0.34 -12.49 3.11
N GLN A 19 0.49 -12.52 2.06
CA GLN A 19 0.55 -13.64 1.12
C GLN A 19 0.98 -14.97 1.74
N SER A 20 1.55 -14.94 2.92
CA SER A 20 1.91 -16.14 3.68
C SER A 20 0.82 -16.59 4.66
N GLY A 21 -0.31 -15.85 4.69
CA GLY A 21 -1.39 -16.12 5.63
C GLY A 21 -1.13 -15.59 7.04
N VAL A 22 -0.08 -14.81 7.23
CA VAL A 22 0.27 -14.20 8.53
C VAL A 22 -0.49 -12.89 8.67
N THR A 23 -1.18 -12.71 9.79
CA THR A 23 -1.93 -11.50 10.09
C THR A 23 -0.98 -10.35 10.45
N LEU A 24 -1.18 -9.21 9.80
CA LEU A 24 -0.40 -8.00 10.01
C LEU A 24 -1.34 -6.83 10.30
N GLY A 25 -1.10 -6.13 11.41
CA GLY A 25 -1.81 -4.90 11.75
C GLY A 25 -0.97 -3.67 11.43
N LEU A 26 -1.62 -2.58 11.03
CA LEU A 26 -0.92 -1.35 10.70
C LEU A 26 -0.13 -0.81 11.89
N THR A 27 -0.66 -0.92 13.10
CA THR A 27 0.03 -0.47 14.32
C THR A 27 1.35 -1.19 14.56
N GLN A 28 1.48 -2.43 14.08
CA GLN A 28 2.73 -3.19 14.19
C GLN A 28 3.84 -2.62 13.31
N LEU A 29 3.49 -1.78 12.34
CA LEU A 29 4.44 -1.17 11.41
C LEU A 29 4.91 0.21 11.85
N ARG A 30 4.42 0.72 12.98
CA ARG A 30 4.85 2.02 13.53
C ARG A 30 6.34 2.02 13.87
N GLY A 31 6.93 3.20 13.87
CA GLY A 31 8.37 3.39 14.08
C GLY A 31 9.15 3.58 12.80
N ARG A 32 8.52 3.32 11.65
CA ARG A 32 9.09 3.55 10.32
C ARG A 32 7.99 4.01 9.37
N PRO A 33 8.30 4.85 8.38
CA PRO A 33 7.31 5.21 7.36
C PRO A 33 6.79 3.98 6.62
N VAL A 34 5.52 4.04 6.24
CA VAL A 34 4.87 2.98 5.45
C VAL A 34 4.35 3.59 4.15
N VAL A 35 4.68 2.96 3.04
CA VAL A 35 4.05 3.23 1.74
C VAL A 35 2.95 2.20 1.56
N LEU A 36 1.70 2.65 1.53
CA LEU A 36 0.54 1.80 1.38
C LEU A 36 -0.04 2.03 -0.01
N ALA A 37 -0.02 0.98 -0.83
CA ALA A 37 -0.51 1.04 -2.20
C ALA A 37 -1.74 0.15 -2.36
N PHE A 38 -2.91 0.77 -2.48
CA PHE A 38 -4.12 0.07 -2.90
C PHE A 38 -4.09 -0.10 -4.41
N TYR A 39 -4.49 -1.25 -4.92
CA TYR A 39 -4.58 -1.53 -6.35
C TYR A 39 -5.76 -2.46 -6.64
N PRO A 40 -6.30 -2.44 -7.87
CA PRO A 40 -7.54 -3.17 -8.17
C PRO A 40 -7.46 -4.68 -8.05
N ALA A 41 -6.46 -5.31 -8.65
CA ALA A 41 -6.41 -6.78 -8.68
C ALA A 41 -5.03 -7.30 -9.06
N ASP A 42 -4.63 -8.41 -8.44
CA ASP A 42 -3.50 -9.19 -8.88
C ASP A 42 -3.72 -9.62 -10.35
N TRP A 43 -2.64 -9.80 -11.09
CA TRP A 43 -2.65 -10.28 -12.47
C TRP A 43 -3.18 -9.30 -13.52
N SER A 44 -3.76 -8.15 -13.13
CA SER A 44 -4.12 -7.15 -14.13
C SER A 44 -2.83 -6.54 -14.70
N PRO A 45 -2.81 -6.19 -16.01
CA PRO A 45 -1.57 -5.72 -16.65
C PRO A 45 -0.96 -4.49 -15.96
N VAL A 46 -1.78 -3.48 -15.65
CA VAL A 46 -1.29 -2.24 -15.00
C VAL A 46 -0.82 -2.52 -13.58
N CYS A 47 -1.56 -3.32 -12.82
CA CYS A 47 -1.17 -3.68 -11.45
C CYS A 47 0.12 -4.48 -11.43
N GLY A 48 0.29 -5.40 -12.37
CA GLY A 48 1.52 -6.17 -12.52
C GLY A 48 2.73 -5.28 -12.74
N ASP A 49 2.62 -4.32 -13.64
CA ASP A 49 3.70 -3.36 -13.95
C ASP A 49 3.97 -2.44 -12.75
N GLN A 50 2.93 -1.99 -12.06
CA GLN A 50 3.07 -1.15 -10.87
C GLN A 50 3.82 -1.88 -9.76
N MET A 51 3.42 -3.10 -9.45
CA MET A 51 4.06 -3.89 -8.39
C MET A 51 5.49 -4.26 -8.75
N ALA A 52 5.76 -4.57 -10.01
CA ALA A 52 7.12 -4.84 -10.50
C ALA A 52 8.01 -3.61 -10.32
N LEU A 53 7.50 -2.42 -10.63
CA LEU A 53 8.24 -1.17 -10.42
C LEU A 53 8.57 -0.96 -8.94
N TYR A 54 7.59 -1.18 -8.03
CA TYR A 54 7.83 -1.01 -6.60
C TYR A 54 8.86 -2.02 -6.08
N ASN A 55 8.87 -3.22 -6.62
CA ASN A 55 9.87 -4.22 -6.28
C ASN A 55 11.27 -3.78 -6.73
N GLU A 56 11.37 -3.17 -7.89
CA GLU A 56 12.62 -2.62 -8.43
C GLU A 56 13.18 -1.48 -7.59
N VAL A 57 12.31 -0.56 -7.14
CA VAL A 57 12.73 0.61 -6.34
C VAL A 57 12.77 0.32 -4.84
N LEU A 58 12.49 -0.91 -4.44
CA LEU A 58 12.45 -1.28 -3.02
C LEU A 58 13.71 -0.90 -2.26
N PRO A 59 14.95 -1.08 -2.81
CA PRO A 59 16.16 -0.63 -2.13
C PRO A 59 16.16 0.87 -1.82
N LEU A 60 15.62 1.70 -2.72
CA LEU A 60 15.52 3.15 -2.49
C LEU A 60 14.54 3.46 -1.35
N LEU A 61 13.42 2.75 -1.30
CA LEU A 61 12.45 2.91 -0.22
C LEU A 61 13.06 2.49 1.12
N THR A 62 13.78 1.39 1.14
CA THR A 62 14.48 0.89 2.33
C THR A 62 15.54 1.88 2.81
N ASP A 63 16.29 2.49 1.90
CA ASP A 63 17.28 3.50 2.24
C ASP A 63 16.63 4.74 2.90
N LEU A 64 15.40 5.04 2.54
CA LEU A 64 14.61 6.11 3.17
C LEU A 64 13.91 5.65 4.46
N GLY A 65 14.16 4.42 4.90
CA GLY A 65 13.58 3.85 6.10
C GLY A 65 12.14 3.36 5.94
N ALA A 66 11.62 3.34 4.72
CA ALA A 66 10.21 3.02 4.46
C ALA A 66 9.98 1.53 4.25
N GLN A 67 8.75 1.10 4.52
CA GLN A 67 8.24 -0.22 4.25
C GLN A 67 7.19 -0.13 3.14
N MET A 68 7.24 -1.04 2.16
CA MET A 68 6.26 -1.11 1.08
C MET A 68 5.21 -2.16 1.39
N ILE A 69 3.93 -1.78 1.28
CA ILE A 69 2.79 -2.69 1.49
C ILE A 69 1.80 -2.48 0.35
N GLY A 70 1.44 -3.56 -0.34
CA GLY A 70 0.36 -3.54 -1.32
C GLY A 70 -0.92 -4.08 -0.71
N VAL A 71 -2.08 -3.57 -1.13
CA VAL A 71 -3.40 -4.02 -0.66
C VAL A 71 -4.36 -4.13 -1.82
N SER A 72 -5.00 -5.27 -1.96
CA SER A 72 -6.13 -5.44 -2.89
C SER A 72 -7.19 -6.33 -2.26
N VAL A 73 -8.32 -6.50 -2.97
CA VAL A 73 -9.43 -7.36 -2.50
C VAL A 73 -9.19 -8.84 -2.81
N ASP A 74 -8.05 -9.19 -3.38
CA ASP A 74 -7.70 -10.58 -3.67
C ASP A 74 -7.44 -11.36 -2.39
N SER A 75 -7.61 -12.69 -2.44
CA SER A 75 -7.30 -13.57 -1.32
C SER A 75 -5.79 -13.69 -1.11
N HIS A 76 -5.38 -14.15 0.08
CA HIS A 76 -3.96 -14.36 0.33
C HIS A 76 -3.36 -15.46 -0.55
N TRP A 77 -4.16 -16.45 -0.99
CA TRP A 77 -3.69 -17.45 -1.94
C TRP A 77 -3.40 -16.86 -3.31
N CYS A 78 -4.26 -15.96 -3.78
CA CYS A 78 -4.02 -15.24 -5.03
C CYS A 78 -2.76 -14.39 -4.91
N HIS A 79 -2.61 -13.67 -3.81
CA HIS A 79 -1.40 -12.90 -3.51
C HIS A 79 -0.14 -13.76 -3.48
N ALA A 80 -0.22 -14.95 -2.88
CA ALA A 80 0.93 -15.87 -2.82
C ALA A 80 1.41 -16.25 -4.22
N ALA A 81 0.49 -16.64 -5.10
CA ALA A 81 0.81 -17.00 -6.47
C ALA A 81 1.37 -15.81 -7.26
N PHE A 82 0.76 -14.64 -7.11
CA PHE A 82 1.18 -13.43 -7.79
C PHE A 82 2.56 -12.97 -7.31
N ALA A 83 2.78 -12.93 -6.00
CA ALA A 83 4.06 -12.52 -5.42
C ALA A 83 5.20 -13.47 -5.83
N GLU A 84 4.94 -14.78 -5.85
CA GLU A 84 5.92 -15.77 -6.30
C GLU A 84 6.26 -15.59 -7.78
N ASN A 85 5.25 -15.46 -8.64
CA ASN A 85 5.44 -15.28 -10.07
C ASN A 85 6.25 -14.02 -10.40
N ARG A 86 5.97 -12.92 -9.69
CA ARG A 86 6.64 -11.63 -9.90
C ARG A 86 7.86 -11.45 -9.01
N ARG A 87 8.16 -12.40 -8.13
CA ARG A 87 9.28 -12.35 -7.17
C ARG A 87 9.24 -11.08 -6.33
N LEU A 88 8.06 -10.73 -5.83
CA LEU A 88 7.87 -9.53 -5.00
C LEU A 88 8.49 -9.75 -3.62
N ARG A 89 9.23 -8.76 -3.14
CA ARG A 89 9.93 -8.81 -1.84
C ARG A 89 9.25 -7.94 -0.79
N PHE A 90 8.02 -7.52 -1.03
CA PHE A 90 7.22 -6.79 -0.07
C PHE A 90 5.88 -7.49 0.14
N ARG A 91 5.19 -7.14 1.23
CA ARG A 91 3.94 -7.80 1.59
C ARG A 91 2.77 -7.30 0.76
N LEU A 92 1.90 -8.24 0.39
CA LEU A 92 0.60 -7.96 -0.20
C LEU A 92 -0.46 -8.39 0.82
N LEU A 93 -1.34 -7.47 1.18
CA LEU A 93 -2.38 -7.73 2.18
C LEU A 93 -3.72 -7.99 1.51
N ALA A 94 -4.45 -8.96 2.05
CA ALA A 94 -5.72 -9.42 1.51
C ALA A 94 -6.91 -8.72 2.17
N ASP A 95 -7.44 -7.69 1.52
CA ASP A 95 -8.68 -7.01 1.92
C ASP A 95 -9.88 -7.75 1.35
N PHE A 96 -9.91 -9.07 1.61
CA PHE A 96 -10.75 -10.05 0.96
C PHE A 96 -12.12 -10.22 1.63
N GLU A 97 -12.14 -10.35 2.97
CA GLU A 97 -13.36 -10.59 3.72
C GLU A 97 -13.35 -9.83 5.06
N PRO A 98 -14.28 -8.89 5.31
CA PRO A 98 -15.27 -8.38 4.34
C PRO A 98 -14.58 -7.64 3.20
N LYS A 99 -15.02 -7.93 1.99
CA LYS A 99 -14.36 -7.41 0.78
C LYS A 99 -14.29 -5.89 0.78
N GLY A 100 -13.06 -5.36 0.68
CA GLY A 100 -12.83 -3.94 0.57
C GLY A 100 -13.05 -3.15 1.86
N ALA A 101 -13.18 -3.80 3.01
CA ALA A 101 -13.43 -3.11 4.27
C ALA A 101 -12.34 -2.08 4.59
N VAL A 102 -11.07 -2.43 4.38
CA VAL A 102 -9.96 -1.52 4.64
C VAL A 102 -9.90 -0.44 3.57
N ALA A 103 -10.09 -0.78 2.29
CA ALA A 103 -10.16 0.21 1.23
C ALA A 103 -11.23 1.28 1.53
N ARG A 104 -12.38 0.86 2.05
CA ARG A 104 -13.46 1.80 2.44
C ARG A 104 -13.01 2.76 3.54
N LEU A 105 -12.23 2.28 4.51
CA LEU A 105 -11.71 3.13 5.59
C LEU A 105 -10.80 4.24 5.06
N PHE A 106 -10.07 3.96 3.98
CA PHE A 106 -9.15 4.93 3.38
C PHE A 106 -9.80 5.77 2.27
N GLY A 107 -11.07 5.51 1.95
CA GLY A 107 -11.75 6.18 0.84
C GLY A 107 -11.26 5.70 -0.53
N ALA A 108 -10.79 4.46 -0.61
CA ALA A 108 -10.13 3.89 -1.79
C ALA A 108 -10.86 2.68 -2.36
N TYR A 109 -12.17 2.58 -2.18
CA TYR A 109 -12.96 1.49 -2.72
C TYR A 109 -13.80 1.93 -3.93
N ARG A 110 -13.88 1.09 -4.95
CA ARG A 110 -14.69 1.32 -6.16
C ARG A 110 -15.94 0.45 -6.09
N ASP A 111 -17.09 1.05 -5.80
CA ASP A 111 -18.36 0.32 -5.74
C ASP A 111 -18.77 -0.22 -7.12
N GLU A 112 -18.46 0.50 -8.19
CA GLU A 112 -18.80 0.09 -9.56
C GLU A 112 -18.10 -1.18 -9.99
N ASP A 113 -16.87 -1.43 -9.52
CA ASP A 113 -16.07 -2.59 -9.93
C ASP A 113 -15.95 -3.64 -8.84
N GLY A 114 -16.22 -3.29 -7.60
CA GLY A 114 -15.99 -4.18 -6.46
C GLY A 114 -14.50 -4.40 -6.16
N THR A 115 -13.65 -3.42 -6.47
CA THR A 115 -12.20 -3.48 -6.26
C THR A 115 -11.73 -2.21 -5.54
N SER A 116 -10.45 -2.20 -5.16
CA SER A 116 -9.83 -0.97 -4.67
C SER A 116 -9.57 0.00 -5.82
N GLU A 117 -9.56 1.28 -5.50
CA GLU A 117 -8.95 2.30 -6.35
C GLU A 117 -7.45 2.04 -6.44
N ARG A 118 -6.79 2.69 -7.40
CA ARG A 118 -5.34 2.75 -7.45
C ARG A 118 -4.91 3.98 -6.66
N ALA A 119 -4.71 3.79 -5.36
CA ALA A 119 -4.48 4.88 -4.41
C ALA A 119 -3.23 4.64 -3.59
N LEU A 120 -2.45 5.70 -3.40
CA LEU A 120 -1.17 5.64 -2.68
C LEU A 120 -1.24 6.49 -1.42
N PHE A 121 -0.62 6.01 -0.35
CA PHE A 121 -0.47 6.74 0.90
C PHE A 121 0.96 6.62 1.40
N VAL A 122 1.52 7.73 1.87
CA VAL A 122 2.73 7.71 2.69
C VAL A 122 2.32 8.05 4.11
N ILE A 123 2.57 7.12 5.01
CA ILE A 123 2.20 7.19 6.43
C ILE A 123 3.50 7.31 7.21
N ASP A 124 3.59 8.30 8.12
CA ASP A 124 4.80 8.47 8.91
C ASP A 124 4.91 7.43 10.03
N SER A 125 6.03 7.46 10.75
CA SER A 125 6.31 6.50 11.83
C SER A 125 5.32 6.57 12.99
N ALA A 126 4.60 7.68 13.12
CA ALA A 126 3.57 7.86 14.16
C ALA A 126 2.17 7.45 13.69
N GLY A 127 2.03 7.02 12.43
CA GLY A 127 0.75 6.58 11.89
C GLY A 127 -0.10 7.69 11.28
N VAL A 128 0.51 8.83 10.95
CA VAL A 128 -0.19 9.97 10.32
C VAL A 128 0.07 9.95 8.82
N ILE A 129 -0.99 10.11 8.03
CA ILE A 129 -0.88 10.23 6.58
C ILE A 129 -0.20 11.57 6.27
N ARG A 130 0.89 11.52 5.50
CA ARG A 130 1.64 12.71 5.10
C ARG A 130 1.50 13.03 3.62
N TRP A 131 1.07 12.05 2.83
CA TRP A 131 0.84 12.23 1.40
C TRP A 131 -0.17 11.19 0.94
N SER A 132 -1.06 11.58 0.05
CA SER A 132 -2.00 10.66 -0.59
C SER A 132 -2.18 11.03 -2.05
N TYR A 133 -2.46 10.04 -2.88
CA TYR A 133 -2.63 10.24 -4.32
C TYR A 133 -3.63 9.22 -4.87
N LEU A 134 -4.65 9.72 -5.56
CA LEU A 134 -5.61 8.89 -6.27
C LEU A 134 -5.26 8.89 -7.75
N SER A 135 -4.74 7.76 -8.24
CA SER A 135 -4.37 7.60 -9.65
C SER A 135 -5.59 7.24 -10.49
N PRO A 136 -5.62 7.66 -11.76
CA PRO A 136 -6.53 7.04 -12.73
C PRO A 136 -6.35 5.52 -12.71
N ILE A 137 -7.46 4.78 -12.84
CA ILE A 137 -7.47 3.34 -12.63
C ILE A 137 -6.60 2.57 -13.66
N ASP A 138 -6.44 3.11 -14.84
CA ASP A 138 -5.72 2.49 -15.95
C ASP A 138 -4.29 3.00 -16.14
N ILE A 139 -3.80 3.84 -15.21
CA ILE A 139 -2.47 4.43 -15.28
C ILE A 139 -1.63 3.95 -14.10
N ASN A 140 -0.40 3.48 -14.39
CA ASN A 140 0.59 3.21 -13.36
C ASN A 140 1.11 4.55 -12.82
N PRO A 141 0.88 4.88 -11.53
CA PRO A 141 1.29 6.19 -10.98
C PRO A 141 2.80 6.33 -10.80
N GLY A 142 3.56 5.27 -10.96
CA GLY A 142 5.00 5.33 -10.75
C GLY A 142 5.40 5.46 -9.28
N ALA A 143 6.67 5.76 -9.05
CA ALA A 143 7.23 5.87 -7.71
C ALA A 143 7.75 7.28 -7.36
N ASP A 144 7.77 8.22 -8.30
CA ASP A 144 8.37 9.55 -8.09
C ASP A 144 7.66 10.32 -6.97
N GLY A 145 6.32 10.31 -6.95
CA GLY A 145 5.55 10.97 -5.90
C GLY A 145 5.80 10.37 -4.52
N ILE A 146 5.91 9.04 -4.47
CA ILE A 146 6.21 8.32 -3.23
C ILE A 146 7.59 8.72 -2.70
N LEU A 147 8.60 8.70 -3.57
CA LEU A 147 9.98 9.05 -3.19
C LEU A 147 10.07 10.51 -2.72
N ALA A 148 9.44 11.43 -3.44
CA ALA A 148 9.41 12.83 -3.04
C ALA A 148 8.73 13.03 -1.68
N ALA A 149 7.62 12.33 -1.44
CA ALA A 149 6.91 12.40 -0.17
C ALA A 149 7.77 11.86 0.99
N LEU A 150 8.45 10.74 0.78
CA LEU A 150 9.34 10.17 1.80
C LEU A 150 10.53 11.10 2.10
N GLU A 151 11.12 11.69 1.07
CA GLU A 151 12.25 12.63 1.23
C GLU A 151 11.84 13.89 1.99
N SER A 152 10.57 14.29 1.90
CA SER A 152 10.05 15.46 2.61
C SER A 152 9.75 15.21 4.07
N LEU A 153 9.72 13.94 4.51
CA LEU A 153 9.47 13.62 5.92
C LEU A 153 10.66 14.06 6.77
N PRO A 154 10.40 14.52 8.03
CA PRO A 154 11.49 14.77 8.96
C PRO A 154 12.32 13.49 9.13
N GLN A 155 13.64 13.61 8.98
CA GLN A 155 14.51 12.47 9.23
C GLN A 155 14.49 12.17 10.72
N GLU A 156 13.80 11.11 11.07
CA GLU A 156 13.90 10.58 12.42
C GLU A 156 15.30 9.98 12.59
N LYS A 157 15.89 10.21 13.77
CA LYS A 157 17.14 9.54 14.12
C LYS A 157 16.89 8.05 14.02
N ARG A 158 17.48 7.42 12.99
CA ARG A 158 17.50 5.97 12.94
C ARG A 158 18.20 5.50 14.20
N SER A 159 17.46 4.83 15.07
CA SER A 159 18.10 4.11 16.16
C SER A 159 19.04 3.08 15.54
N ALA A 160 20.29 3.20 15.84
CA ALA A 160 21.30 2.27 15.38
C ALA A 160 20.97 0.85 15.86
#